data_66fd174be6f6f8a61f1b57a949ba1e0f
#
_entry.id   66fd174be6f6f8a61f1b57a949ba1e0f
#
_cell.length_a   1.000
_cell.length_b   1.000
_cell.length_c   1.000
_cell.angle_alpha   90.00
_cell.angle_beta   90.00
_cell.angle_gamma   90.00
#
_symmetry.space_group_name_H-M   'P 1'
#
loop_
_entity.id
_entity.type
_entity.pdbx_description
1 polymer ?
#
loop_
_entity_poly.entity_id
_entity_poly.type
_entity_poly.pdbx_seq_one_letter_code
_entity_poly.pdbx_strand_id
1 'polypeptide(L)'
;MITKFSVLYVGQIELDNVGLAGTPADERRYPNERLAEAFQTAKEVAQQMDELGYYALWTAEHHFQHEGYEVFPNLILLGTWLASQTKRLKFGCAFNVLPMWHPIRLAEDYAQADIMTGGRVIMGVGRGYHTREVETFGAPMLDNKANQDLFEEQMEVLLKCFNEESWSHKGKHYTIPAPVEYRGYQLREITVVPRPIHLPVEIWQPIASGKTLPYIAQRGIKGMVTLNGERIFDQVVRAYQSEAAKAGRTLALGENICWGAGLYLADTVEAAVARVEPYHDERYKWFAPFGFVRYADEEGRSWGMPGAPARIPSIREGVAQKAWLCGPPAHVIEQIREFESRYPGLEHMMIHWAEGMPPKEFKEQLAWFARDVMPAFTRR
;
A
#
# COMPACT_ATOMS: atom_id res chain seq x y z
N MET A 1 -8.45 15.73 -10.14
CA MET A 1 -8.40 16.62 -8.96
C MET A 1 -8.25 15.77 -7.73
N ILE A 2 -7.24 16.04 -6.90
CA ILE A 2 -6.96 15.28 -5.67
C ILE A 2 -7.99 15.66 -4.61
N THR A 3 -8.82 14.69 -4.23
CA THR A 3 -9.88 14.86 -3.22
C THR A 3 -9.83 13.80 -2.14
N LYS A 4 -9.04 12.75 -2.34
CA LYS A 4 -8.90 11.61 -1.43
C LYS A 4 -7.52 11.65 -0.78
N PHE A 5 -7.47 12.05 0.48
CA PHE A 5 -6.24 12.03 1.29
C PHE A 5 -6.26 10.83 2.22
N SER A 6 -5.23 10.03 2.15
CA SER A 6 -5.08 8.78 2.91
C SER A 6 -3.73 8.72 3.61
N VAL A 7 -3.57 7.75 4.47
CA VAL A 7 -2.32 7.48 5.18
C VAL A 7 -1.94 6.02 5.00
N LEU A 8 -0.66 5.71 4.85
CA LEU A 8 -0.11 4.37 5.00
C LEU A 8 0.56 4.26 6.37
N TYR A 9 0.07 3.33 7.15
CA TYR A 9 0.65 2.89 8.42
C TYR A 9 0.92 1.39 8.38
N VAL A 10 2.17 1.00 8.31
CA VAL A 10 2.58 -0.41 8.16
C VAL A 10 2.66 -1.17 9.49
N GLY A 11 2.36 -0.50 10.61
CA GLY A 11 2.43 -1.08 11.94
C GLY A 11 3.77 -0.90 12.64
N GLN A 12 4.59 0.06 12.18
CA GLN A 12 5.83 0.39 12.88
C GLN A 12 5.53 0.93 14.29
N ILE A 13 6.39 0.61 15.23
CA ILE A 13 6.43 1.24 16.55
C ILE A 13 7.38 2.44 16.53
N GLU A 14 7.38 3.24 17.60
CA GLU A 14 8.45 4.22 17.82
C GLU A 14 9.77 3.47 18.02
N LEU A 15 10.77 3.81 17.19
CA LEU A 15 12.07 3.16 17.23
C LEU A 15 13.12 4.02 17.96
N ASP A 16 13.94 3.36 18.76
CA ASP A 16 15.04 4.01 19.44
C ASP A 16 16.25 4.15 18.51
N ASN A 17 17.05 5.21 18.69
CA ASN A 17 18.33 5.40 18.01
C ASN A 17 18.20 5.21 16.46
N VAL A 18 17.32 6.00 15.86
CA VAL A 18 17.02 5.98 14.43
C VAL A 18 18.09 6.67 13.57
N GLY A 19 18.06 6.43 12.25
CA GLY A 19 18.97 7.00 11.26
C GLY A 19 20.10 6.06 10.89
N LEU A 20 20.90 6.43 9.88
CA LEU A 20 21.95 5.57 9.32
C LEU A 20 23.03 5.18 10.33
N ALA A 21 23.38 6.09 11.24
CA ALA A 21 24.35 5.85 12.31
C ALA A 21 23.74 5.19 13.56
N GLY A 22 22.42 5.00 13.58
CA GLY A 22 21.69 4.38 14.69
C GLY A 22 21.80 2.86 14.71
N THR A 23 20.94 2.23 15.51
CA THR A 23 20.90 0.77 15.63
C THR A 23 20.70 0.10 14.27
N PRO A 24 21.53 -0.88 13.86
CA PRO A 24 21.31 -1.64 12.64
C PRO A 24 19.91 -2.27 12.59
N ALA A 25 19.30 -2.32 11.42
CA ALA A 25 17.91 -2.76 11.28
C ALA A 25 17.71 -4.22 11.73
N ASP A 26 18.65 -5.09 11.41
CA ASP A 26 18.66 -6.52 11.75
C ASP A 26 19.04 -6.85 13.20
N GLU A 27 19.60 -5.88 13.92
CA GLU A 27 19.89 -6.01 15.36
C GLU A 27 18.74 -5.57 16.27
N ARG A 28 17.70 -4.93 15.69
CA ARG A 28 16.53 -4.51 16.43
C ARG A 28 15.71 -5.71 16.91
N ARG A 29 15.36 -5.71 18.18
CA ARG A 29 14.50 -6.74 18.76
C ARG A 29 13.70 -6.16 19.92
N TYR A 30 12.40 -6.13 19.74
CA TYR A 30 11.47 -5.61 20.73
C TYR A 30 10.64 -6.71 21.38
N PRO A 31 10.28 -6.59 22.68
CA PRO A 31 9.37 -7.53 23.33
C PRO A 31 7.96 -7.43 22.74
N ASN A 32 7.20 -8.52 22.83
CA ASN A 32 5.87 -8.64 22.23
C ASN A 32 4.92 -7.53 22.70
N GLU A 33 4.99 -7.14 23.98
CA GLU A 33 4.15 -6.08 24.56
C GLU A 33 4.38 -4.75 23.86
N ARG A 34 5.62 -4.44 23.52
CA ARG A 34 6.00 -3.22 22.79
C ARG A 34 5.50 -3.27 21.34
N LEU A 35 5.62 -4.42 20.67
CA LEU A 35 5.11 -4.62 19.31
C LEU A 35 3.58 -4.51 19.26
N ALA A 36 2.90 -5.03 20.30
CA ALA A 36 1.45 -4.96 20.39
C ALA A 36 0.88 -3.53 20.51
N GLU A 37 1.69 -2.54 20.96
CA GLU A 37 1.27 -1.13 21.01
C GLU A 37 0.88 -0.57 19.64
N ALA A 38 1.40 -1.14 18.54
CA ALA A 38 1.04 -0.73 17.18
C ALA A 38 -0.47 -0.85 16.89
N PHE A 39 -1.16 -1.81 17.51
CA PHE A 39 -2.61 -1.98 17.34
C PHE A 39 -3.40 -0.87 18.03
N GLN A 40 -2.99 -0.47 19.24
CA GLN A 40 -3.60 0.67 19.93
C GLN A 40 -3.32 1.98 19.18
N THR A 41 -2.10 2.13 18.68
CA THR A 41 -1.71 3.27 17.83
C THR A 41 -2.56 3.32 16.55
N ALA A 42 -2.77 2.18 15.88
CA ALA A 42 -3.64 2.11 14.70
C ALA A 42 -5.06 2.58 14.99
N LYS A 43 -5.63 2.18 16.14
CA LYS A 43 -6.95 2.63 16.59
C LYS A 43 -7.01 4.13 16.80
N GLU A 44 -6.04 4.70 17.53
CA GLU A 44 -6.00 6.14 17.82
C GLU A 44 -5.85 6.97 16.54
N VAL A 45 -4.97 6.54 15.64
CA VAL A 45 -4.78 7.19 14.33
C VAL A 45 -6.03 7.08 13.48
N ALA A 46 -6.69 5.91 13.43
CA ALA A 46 -7.92 5.72 12.66
C ALA A 46 -9.05 6.62 13.18
N GLN A 47 -9.22 6.73 14.49
CA GLN A 47 -10.23 7.60 15.10
C GLN A 47 -9.96 9.06 14.79
N GLN A 48 -8.73 9.52 14.94
CA GLN A 48 -8.35 10.88 14.58
C GLN A 48 -8.54 11.18 13.09
N MET A 49 -8.15 10.25 12.21
CA MET A 49 -8.35 10.40 10.77
C MET A 49 -9.83 10.48 10.38
N ASP A 50 -10.68 9.67 11.01
CA ASP A 50 -12.12 9.72 10.80
C ASP A 50 -12.73 11.07 11.19
N GLU A 51 -12.31 11.63 12.34
CA GLU A 51 -12.72 12.95 12.81
C GLU A 51 -12.24 14.07 11.88
N LEU A 52 -11.00 13.98 11.39
CA LEU A 52 -10.37 14.97 10.51
C LEU A 52 -10.83 14.88 9.05
N GLY A 53 -11.59 13.84 8.67
CA GLY A 53 -12.14 13.70 7.32
C GLY A 53 -11.19 13.13 6.28
N TYR A 54 -10.19 12.35 6.69
CA TYR A 54 -9.37 11.56 5.77
C TYR A 54 -10.21 10.49 5.05
N TYR A 55 -9.75 10.07 3.88
CA TYR A 55 -10.46 9.08 3.07
C TYR A 55 -10.23 7.65 3.53
N ALA A 56 -8.96 7.24 3.72
CA ALA A 56 -8.63 5.89 4.12
C ALA A 56 -7.34 5.79 4.93
N LEU A 57 -7.29 4.83 5.84
CA LEU A 57 -6.07 4.30 6.45
C LEU A 57 -5.69 3.01 5.72
N TRP A 58 -4.49 2.98 5.14
CA TRP A 58 -3.92 1.82 4.50
C TRP A 58 -2.93 1.14 5.45
N THR A 59 -2.98 -0.19 5.48
CA THR A 59 -2.06 -1.00 6.29
C THR A 59 -1.40 -2.08 5.43
N ALA A 60 -0.22 -2.57 5.84
CA ALA A 60 0.54 -3.57 5.09
C ALA A 60 0.66 -4.89 5.86
N GLU A 61 0.55 -6.03 5.13
CA GLU A 61 0.69 -7.36 5.71
C GLU A 61 2.16 -7.75 5.79
N HIS A 62 2.60 -8.00 7.02
CA HIS A 62 3.94 -8.48 7.32
C HIS A 62 3.95 -9.47 8.48
N HIS A 63 4.94 -10.36 8.45
CA HIS A 63 5.04 -11.44 9.42
C HIS A 63 6.44 -11.53 10.02
N PHE A 64 6.52 -12.01 11.27
CA PHE A 64 7.78 -12.28 11.96
C PHE A 64 8.68 -11.05 12.19
N GLN A 65 8.10 -9.86 12.18
CA GLN A 65 8.79 -8.55 12.23
C GLN A 65 9.08 -8.11 13.68
N HIS A 66 9.93 -8.86 14.40
CA HIS A 66 10.34 -8.52 15.76
C HIS A 66 11.21 -7.26 15.80
N GLU A 67 11.65 -6.77 14.65
CA GLU A 67 12.41 -5.54 14.50
C GLU A 67 11.57 -4.27 14.69
N GLY A 68 10.24 -4.39 14.70
CA GLY A 68 9.32 -3.31 15.02
C GLY A 68 8.96 -2.37 13.85
N TYR A 69 9.34 -2.73 12.62
CA TYR A 69 8.99 -1.91 11.44
C TYR A 69 7.59 -2.17 10.91
N GLU A 70 7.14 -3.44 10.92
CA GLU A 70 5.93 -3.86 10.20
C GLU A 70 5.29 -5.05 10.94
N VAL A 71 4.29 -4.79 11.82
CA VAL A 71 3.79 -5.83 12.74
C VAL A 71 2.36 -6.31 12.50
N PHE A 72 1.74 -5.95 11.38
CA PHE A 72 0.35 -6.34 11.11
C PHE A 72 0.25 -7.61 10.25
N PRO A 73 -0.18 -8.76 10.81
CA PRO A 73 -0.20 -10.01 10.07
C PRO A 73 -1.52 -10.28 9.30
N ASN A 74 -2.60 -9.54 9.56
CA ASN A 74 -3.89 -9.73 8.88
C ASN A 74 -4.63 -8.38 8.76
N LEU A 75 -4.69 -7.88 7.54
CA LEU A 75 -5.23 -6.54 7.24
C LEU A 75 -6.76 -6.51 7.25
N ILE A 76 -7.41 -7.59 6.83
CA ILE A 76 -8.88 -7.67 6.79
C ILE A 76 -9.43 -7.70 8.22
N LEU A 77 -8.84 -8.51 9.09
CA LEU A 77 -9.21 -8.55 10.50
C LEU A 77 -8.98 -7.19 11.17
N LEU A 78 -7.80 -6.60 10.96
CA LEU A 78 -7.46 -5.27 11.49
C LEU A 78 -8.42 -4.20 10.97
N GLY A 79 -8.64 -4.13 9.66
CA GLY A 79 -9.53 -3.15 9.04
C GLY A 79 -10.98 -3.29 9.51
N THR A 80 -11.48 -4.52 9.70
CA THR A 80 -12.81 -4.77 10.24
C THR A 80 -12.94 -4.29 11.69
N TRP A 81 -11.92 -4.56 12.51
CA TRP A 81 -11.91 -4.06 13.89
C TRP A 81 -11.85 -2.53 13.96
N LEU A 82 -10.98 -1.89 13.17
CA LEU A 82 -10.87 -0.44 13.12
C LEU A 82 -12.14 0.23 12.57
N ALA A 83 -12.82 -0.41 11.63
CA ALA A 83 -14.09 0.07 11.11
C ALA A 83 -15.18 0.10 12.19
N SER A 84 -15.17 -0.81 13.17
CA SER A 84 -16.09 -0.77 14.30
C SER A 84 -15.82 0.40 15.26
N GLN A 85 -14.65 1.01 15.19
CA GLN A 85 -14.22 2.14 16.04
C GLN A 85 -14.37 3.51 15.36
N THR A 86 -14.82 3.55 14.11
CA THR A 86 -14.92 4.73 13.25
C THR A 86 -16.24 4.76 12.50
N LYS A 87 -16.59 5.88 11.87
CA LYS A 87 -17.89 6.05 11.20
C LYS A 87 -17.80 6.10 9.68
N ARG A 88 -16.77 6.71 9.11
CA ARG A 88 -16.65 7.02 7.68
C ARG A 88 -15.35 6.54 7.06
N LEU A 89 -14.28 6.52 7.84
CA LEU A 89 -12.94 6.16 7.37
C LEU A 89 -12.97 4.78 6.71
N LYS A 90 -12.32 4.65 5.56
CA LYS A 90 -12.09 3.38 4.88
C LYS A 90 -10.76 2.77 5.32
N PHE A 91 -10.64 1.45 5.15
CA PHE A 91 -9.46 0.68 5.54
C PHE A 91 -8.95 -0.09 4.33
N GLY A 92 -7.78 0.29 3.84
CA GLY A 92 -7.17 -0.30 2.67
C GLY A 92 -6.11 -1.34 3.04
N CYS A 93 -6.11 -2.46 2.33
CA CYS A 93 -5.04 -3.44 2.40
C CYS A 93 -3.93 -3.05 1.40
N ALA A 94 -2.75 -2.71 1.90
CA ALA A 94 -1.62 -2.33 1.05
C ALA A 94 -0.34 -3.12 1.40
N PHE A 95 -0.33 -4.46 1.21
CA PHE A 95 -1.29 -5.29 0.48
C PHE A 95 -1.43 -6.64 1.17
N ASN A 96 -2.55 -7.36 1.00
CA ASN A 96 -2.57 -8.78 1.33
C ASN A 96 -1.59 -9.50 0.39
N VAL A 97 -0.68 -10.28 0.95
CA VAL A 97 0.34 -11.02 0.20
C VAL A 97 -0.27 -12.32 -0.30
N LEU A 98 -0.95 -12.25 -1.45
CA LEU A 98 -1.81 -13.32 -1.95
C LEU A 98 -1.12 -14.70 -2.01
N PRO A 99 0.17 -14.86 -2.38
CA PRO A 99 0.84 -16.16 -2.34
C PRO A 99 0.88 -16.85 -0.97
N MET A 100 0.70 -16.11 0.13
CA MET A 100 0.62 -16.66 1.49
C MET A 100 -0.79 -17.08 1.90
N TRP A 101 -1.80 -16.83 1.04
CA TRP A 101 -3.19 -17.12 1.30
C TRP A 101 -3.75 -18.23 0.41
N HIS A 102 -4.76 -18.94 0.90
CA HIS A 102 -5.65 -19.65 0.01
C HIS A 102 -6.65 -18.63 -0.58
N PRO A 103 -6.78 -18.50 -1.92
CA PRO A 103 -7.53 -17.40 -2.53
C PRO A 103 -9.03 -17.41 -2.16
N ILE A 104 -9.65 -18.58 -1.96
CA ILE A 104 -11.04 -18.68 -1.49
C ILE A 104 -11.15 -18.13 -0.07
N ARG A 105 -10.20 -18.47 0.84
CA ARG A 105 -10.26 -17.99 2.23
C ARG A 105 -10.15 -16.48 2.28
N LEU A 106 -9.23 -15.90 1.50
CA LEU A 106 -9.10 -14.45 1.40
C LEU A 106 -10.39 -13.80 0.86
N ALA A 107 -11.04 -14.44 -0.15
CA ALA A 107 -12.30 -13.96 -0.70
C ALA A 107 -13.45 -13.98 0.32
N GLU A 108 -13.55 -15.06 1.11
CA GLU A 108 -14.57 -15.19 2.18
C GLU A 108 -14.34 -14.16 3.29
N ASP A 109 -13.09 -13.98 3.73
CA ASP A 109 -12.76 -13.00 4.77
C ASP A 109 -13.07 -11.58 4.31
N TYR A 110 -12.76 -11.26 3.03
CA TYR A 110 -13.10 -9.96 2.46
C TYR A 110 -14.61 -9.77 2.33
N ALA A 111 -15.34 -10.78 1.89
CA ALA A 111 -16.80 -10.70 1.75
C ALA A 111 -17.49 -10.44 3.11
N GLN A 112 -17.01 -11.09 4.16
CA GLN A 112 -17.49 -10.83 5.51
C GLN A 112 -17.15 -9.39 5.95
N ALA A 113 -15.91 -8.94 5.71
CA ALA A 113 -15.50 -7.58 6.05
C ALA A 113 -16.31 -6.52 5.27
N ASP A 114 -16.59 -6.74 3.99
CA ASP A 114 -17.44 -5.88 3.16
C ASP A 114 -18.83 -5.71 3.78
N ILE A 115 -19.47 -6.83 4.16
CA ILE A 115 -20.80 -6.85 4.79
C ILE A 115 -20.77 -6.18 6.17
N MET A 116 -19.83 -6.57 7.03
CA MET A 116 -19.75 -6.12 8.42
C MET A 116 -19.42 -4.63 8.54
N THR A 117 -18.67 -4.10 7.59
CA THR A 117 -18.22 -2.70 7.62
C THR A 117 -19.02 -1.76 6.72
N GLY A 118 -19.99 -2.30 5.94
CA GLY A 118 -20.74 -1.52 4.97
C GLY A 118 -19.86 -0.99 3.83
N GLY A 119 -18.97 -1.83 3.28
CA GLY A 119 -18.11 -1.49 2.15
C GLY A 119 -16.93 -0.57 2.48
N ARG A 120 -16.49 -0.52 3.74
CA ARG A 120 -15.37 0.33 4.15
C ARG A 120 -14.00 -0.34 4.12
N VAL A 121 -13.92 -1.63 3.83
CA VAL A 121 -12.64 -2.31 3.57
C VAL A 121 -12.36 -2.32 2.08
N ILE A 122 -11.16 -1.90 1.69
CA ILE A 122 -10.70 -1.84 0.30
C ILE A 122 -9.73 -2.99 0.05
N MET A 123 -10.01 -3.82 -0.96
CA MET A 123 -9.15 -4.94 -1.32
C MET A 123 -7.86 -4.45 -1.97
N GLY A 124 -6.74 -4.87 -1.43
CA GLY A 124 -5.45 -4.70 -2.07
C GLY A 124 -4.67 -5.99 -2.00
N VAL A 125 -3.95 -6.33 -3.07
CA VAL A 125 -3.20 -7.57 -3.22
C VAL A 125 -1.80 -7.34 -3.75
N GLY A 126 -0.85 -8.11 -3.26
CA GLY A 126 0.55 -8.07 -3.67
C GLY A 126 1.17 -9.46 -3.75
N ARG A 127 2.39 -9.54 -4.31
CA ARG A 127 3.13 -10.81 -4.42
C ARG A 127 4.08 -11.07 -3.25
N GLY A 128 4.26 -10.08 -2.38
CA GLY A 128 5.28 -10.12 -1.34
C GLY A 128 6.66 -9.72 -1.85
N TYR A 129 7.57 -9.48 -0.90
CA TYR A 129 8.98 -9.16 -1.17
C TYR A 129 9.93 -9.65 -0.07
N HIS A 130 9.41 -10.01 1.10
CA HIS A 130 10.17 -10.60 2.18
C HIS A 130 10.27 -12.13 2.01
N THR A 131 11.45 -12.63 1.70
CA THR A 131 11.69 -14.07 1.58
C THR A 131 11.40 -14.79 2.89
N ARG A 132 11.74 -14.18 4.04
CA ARG A 132 11.44 -14.70 5.38
C ARG A 132 9.94 -15.00 5.56
N GLU A 133 9.08 -14.18 5.01
CA GLU A 133 7.62 -14.33 5.13
C GLU A 133 7.10 -15.35 4.13
N VAL A 134 7.27 -15.07 2.85
CA VAL A 134 6.64 -15.83 1.76
C VAL A 134 7.11 -17.28 1.72
N GLU A 135 8.42 -17.52 1.86
CA GLU A 135 8.98 -18.89 1.89
C GLU A 135 8.56 -19.66 3.16
N THR A 136 8.45 -18.98 4.30
CA THR A 136 7.99 -19.62 5.55
C THR A 136 6.54 -20.10 5.45
N PHE A 137 5.69 -19.40 4.71
CA PHE A 137 4.32 -19.86 4.41
C PHE A 137 4.24 -20.87 3.28
N GLY A 138 5.39 -21.31 2.75
CA GLY A 138 5.47 -22.35 1.72
C GLY A 138 5.19 -21.87 0.30
N ALA A 139 5.15 -20.55 0.08
CA ALA A 139 4.99 -19.98 -1.25
C ALA A 139 6.35 -19.62 -1.86
N PRO A 140 6.56 -19.78 -3.17
CA PRO A 140 7.82 -19.47 -3.80
C PRO A 140 8.05 -17.96 -3.88
N MET A 141 9.18 -17.47 -3.35
CA MET A 141 9.62 -16.07 -3.49
C MET A 141 10.95 -15.98 -4.21
N LEU A 142 11.87 -16.89 -3.92
CA LEU A 142 13.18 -16.96 -4.55
C LEU A 142 13.08 -17.29 -6.06
N ASP A 143 12.06 -18.06 -6.45
CA ASP A 143 11.71 -18.26 -7.87
C ASP A 143 10.64 -17.23 -8.27
N ASN A 144 11.07 -16.10 -8.80
CA ASN A 144 10.17 -15.02 -9.21
C ASN A 144 9.13 -15.45 -10.27
N LYS A 145 9.46 -16.43 -11.14
CA LYS A 145 8.51 -16.94 -12.14
C LYS A 145 7.44 -17.80 -11.50
N ALA A 146 7.83 -18.70 -10.60
CA ALA A 146 6.88 -19.53 -9.86
C ALA A 146 5.96 -18.68 -8.96
N ASN A 147 6.51 -17.65 -8.31
CA ASN A 147 5.72 -16.70 -7.53
C ASN A 147 4.70 -15.95 -8.40
N GLN A 148 5.11 -15.50 -9.57
CA GLN A 148 4.20 -14.83 -10.51
C GLN A 148 3.10 -15.76 -11.01
N ASP A 149 3.44 -16.99 -11.41
CA ASP A 149 2.46 -17.98 -11.89
C ASP A 149 1.42 -18.30 -10.81
N LEU A 150 1.88 -18.52 -9.57
CA LEU A 150 0.98 -18.76 -8.43
C LEU A 150 0.05 -17.55 -8.19
N PHE A 151 0.62 -16.35 -8.13
CA PHE A 151 -0.16 -15.12 -7.91
C PHE A 151 -1.22 -14.89 -8.99
N GLU A 152 -0.86 -15.07 -10.27
CA GLU A 152 -1.81 -14.86 -11.37
C GLU A 152 -2.96 -15.86 -11.34
N GLU A 153 -2.71 -17.13 -11.02
CA GLU A 153 -3.76 -18.13 -10.85
C GLU A 153 -4.63 -17.85 -9.62
N GLN A 154 -4.02 -17.43 -8.50
CA GLN A 154 -4.76 -17.04 -7.31
C GLN A 154 -5.66 -15.82 -7.56
N MET A 155 -5.19 -14.85 -8.35
CA MET A 155 -6.01 -13.70 -8.77
C MET A 155 -7.19 -14.14 -9.63
N GLU A 156 -7.02 -15.11 -10.54
CA GLU A 156 -8.13 -15.65 -11.31
C GLU A 156 -9.19 -16.28 -10.41
N VAL A 157 -8.77 -17.11 -9.45
CA VAL A 157 -9.67 -17.73 -8.48
C VAL A 157 -10.38 -16.67 -7.62
N LEU A 158 -9.65 -15.67 -7.13
CA LEU A 158 -10.20 -14.57 -6.33
C LEU A 158 -11.29 -13.80 -7.10
N LEU A 159 -11.03 -13.48 -8.37
CA LEU A 159 -11.99 -12.79 -9.22
C LEU A 159 -13.25 -13.63 -9.50
N LYS A 160 -13.11 -14.95 -9.68
CA LYS A 160 -14.28 -15.87 -9.77
C LYS A 160 -15.10 -15.83 -8.49
N CYS A 161 -14.47 -15.86 -7.31
CA CYS A 161 -15.17 -15.75 -6.03
C CYS A 161 -16.05 -14.50 -5.94
N PHE A 162 -15.61 -13.38 -6.51
CA PHE A 162 -16.35 -12.12 -6.45
C PHE A 162 -17.41 -11.99 -7.52
N ASN A 163 -17.12 -12.44 -8.75
CA ASN A 163 -17.90 -12.10 -9.93
C ASN A 163 -18.84 -13.23 -10.41
N GLU A 164 -18.58 -14.48 -10.01
CA GLU A 164 -19.36 -15.63 -10.47
C GLU A 164 -20.17 -16.23 -9.32
N GLU A 165 -21.44 -16.57 -9.58
CA GLU A 165 -22.31 -17.18 -8.55
C GLU A 165 -21.90 -18.61 -8.27
N SER A 166 -21.67 -19.38 -9.31
CA SER A 166 -21.22 -20.76 -9.24
C SER A 166 -20.12 -20.98 -10.26
N TRP A 167 -19.03 -21.60 -9.88
CA TRP A 167 -17.87 -21.71 -10.72
C TRP A 167 -16.99 -22.93 -10.40
N SER A 168 -16.15 -23.27 -11.34
CA SER A 168 -15.07 -24.23 -11.19
C SER A 168 -13.76 -23.67 -11.73
N HIS A 169 -12.65 -24.25 -11.31
CA HIS A 169 -11.32 -23.88 -11.78
C HIS A 169 -10.44 -25.12 -11.90
N LYS A 170 -9.66 -25.16 -12.98
CA LYS A 170 -8.65 -26.20 -13.18
C LYS A 170 -7.39 -25.51 -13.74
N GLY A 171 -6.44 -25.27 -12.86
CA GLY A 171 -5.18 -24.63 -13.17
C GLY A 171 -3.99 -25.47 -12.80
N LYS A 172 -2.83 -24.83 -12.72
CA LYS A 172 -1.55 -25.46 -12.35
C LYS A 172 -1.47 -25.76 -10.85
N HIS A 173 -2.01 -24.85 -10.04
CA HIS A 173 -1.92 -24.88 -8.57
C HIS A 173 -3.21 -25.31 -7.89
N TYR A 174 -4.36 -25.05 -8.52
CA TYR A 174 -5.68 -25.31 -7.95
C TYR A 174 -6.58 -26.12 -8.87
N THR A 175 -7.28 -27.09 -8.27
CA THR A 175 -8.45 -27.75 -8.88
C THR A 175 -9.62 -27.55 -7.94
N ILE A 176 -10.62 -26.75 -8.35
CA ILE A 176 -11.75 -26.32 -7.52
C ILE A 176 -13.05 -26.57 -8.30
N PRO A 177 -14.01 -27.31 -7.71
CA PRO A 177 -13.88 -28.08 -6.48
C PRO A 177 -12.89 -29.23 -6.62
N ALA A 178 -12.47 -29.77 -5.47
CA ALA A 178 -11.76 -31.06 -5.49
C ALA A 178 -12.68 -32.14 -6.12
N PRO A 179 -12.11 -33.14 -6.82
CA PRO A 179 -12.88 -34.20 -7.48
C PRO A 179 -13.42 -35.21 -6.46
N VAL A 180 -14.38 -34.80 -5.66
CA VAL A 180 -14.98 -35.56 -4.57
C VAL A 180 -16.46 -35.77 -4.78
N GLU A 181 -16.98 -36.89 -4.27
CA GLU A 181 -18.42 -37.13 -4.15
C GLU A 181 -18.94 -36.39 -2.93
N TYR A 182 -20.10 -35.73 -3.10
CA TYR A 182 -20.82 -35.05 -2.03
C TYR A 182 -22.30 -35.41 -2.10
N ARG A 183 -22.84 -36.00 -1.04
CA ARG A 183 -24.26 -36.41 -0.91
C ARG A 183 -24.79 -37.25 -2.06
N GLY A 184 -23.95 -38.15 -2.61
CA GLY A 184 -24.32 -39.06 -3.68
C GLY A 184 -24.24 -38.46 -5.09
N TYR A 185 -23.62 -37.30 -5.25
CA TYR A 185 -23.33 -36.72 -6.56
C TYR A 185 -21.89 -36.20 -6.65
N GLN A 186 -21.38 -36.15 -7.86
CA GLN A 186 -20.05 -35.59 -8.12
C GLN A 186 -20.13 -34.06 -8.02
N LEU A 187 -19.32 -33.47 -7.16
CA LEU A 187 -19.19 -32.01 -7.02
C LEU A 187 -18.53 -31.44 -8.28
N ARG A 188 -19.21 -30.54 -8.98
CA ARG A 188 -18.76 -29.99 -10.26
C ARG A 188 -18.40 -28.51 -10.20
N GLU A 189 -19.01 -27.78 -9.29
CA GLU A 189 -18.82 -26.34 -9.07
C GLU A 189 -19.07 -25.97 -7.61
N ILE A 190 -18.60 -24.81 -7.20
CA ILE A 190 -18.85 -24.25 -5.87
C ILE A 190 -19.46 -22.86 -5.96
N THR A 191 -20.13 -22.46 -4.89
CA THR A 191 -20.62 -21.10 -4.67
C THR A 191 -19.97 -20.56 -3.39
N VAL A 192 -19.29 -19.43 -3.47
CA VAL A 192 -18.76 -18.75 -2.27
C VAL A 192 -19.91 -18.05 -1.55
N VAL A 193 -20.03 -18.28 -0.25
CA VAL A 193 -21.10 -17.74 0.59
C VAL A 193 -20.54 -17.26 1.93
N PRO A 194 -20.78 -15.96 2.31
CA PRO A 194 -21.37 -14.92 1.48
C PRO A 194 -20.42 -14.42 0.39
N ARG A 195 -20.95 -13.72 -0.60
CA ARG A 195 -20.17 -12.89 -1.53
C ARG A 195 -20.21 -11.43 -1.10
N PRO A 196 -19.26 -10.58 -1.55
CA PRO A 196 -19.35 -9.14 -1.30
C PRO A 196 -20.67 -8.57 -1.81
N ILE A 197 -21.22 -7.58 -1.09
CA ILE A 197 -22.45 -6.89 -1.51
C ILE A 197 -22.17 -5.55 -2.22
N HIS A 198 -20.99 -4.97 -2.02
CA HIS A 198 -20.55 -3.76 -2.72
C HIS A 198 -19.72 -4.16 -3.95
N LEU A 199 -20.39 -4.22 -5.10
CA LEU A 199 -19.79 -4.65 -6.37
C LEU A 199 -19.76 -3.52 -7.40
N PRO A 200 -18.80 -3.52 -8.34
CA PRO A 200 -17.65 -4.42 -8.40
C PRO A 200 -16.66 -4.18 -7.24
N VAL A 201 -15.96 -5.24 -6.83
CA VAL A 201 -14.90 -5.10 -5.80
C VAL A 201 -13.78 -4.23 -6.34
N GLU A 202 -13.48 -3.14 -5.64
CA GLU A 202 -12.34 -2.28 -5.95
C GLU A 202 -11.04 -2.95 -5.52
N ILE A 203 -10.15 -3.25 -6.48
CA ILE A 203 -8.88 -3.93 -6.22
C ILE A 203 -7.71 -3.00 -6.50
N TRP A 204 -6.76 -2.95 -5.57
CA TRP A 204 -5.52 -2.19 -5.67
C TRP A 204 -4.30 -3.11 -5.69
N GLN A 205 -3.26 -2.69 -6.41
CA GLN A 205 -1.98 -3.39 -6.48
C GLN A 205 -0.80 -2.41 -6.45
N PRO A 206 0.36 -2.80 -5.85
CA PRO A 206 1.55 -1.97 -5.94
C PRO A 206 2.10 -1.98 -7.38
N ILE A 207 2.48 -0.81 -7.87
CA ILE A 207 3.24 -0.71 -9.11
C ILE A 207 4.71 -0.55 -8.76
N ALA A 208 5.39 -1.67 -8.66
CA ALA A 208 6.80 -1.73 -8.32
C ALA A 208 7.73 -1.89 -9.55
N SER A 209 7.19 -2.40 -10.66
CA SER A 209 7.97 -2.63 -11.89
C SER A 209 7.09 -2.56 -13.12
N GLY A 210 7.71 -2.30 -14.29
CA GLY A 210 7.03 -2.30 -15.58
C GLY A 210 6.39 -3.63 -15.99
N LYS A 211 6.79 -4.75 -15.35
CA LYS A 211 6.24 -6.09 -15.65
C LYS A 211 4.81 -6.28 -15.13
N THR A 212 4.47 -5.67 -14.01
CA THR A 212 3.13 -5.77 -13.42
C THR A 212 2.11 -4.86 -14.12
N LEU A 213 2.59 -3.79 -14.75
CA LEU A 213 1.77 -2.74 -15.35
C LEU A 213 0.75 -3.24 -16.40
N PRO A 214 1.13 -4.05 -17.42
CA PRO A 214 0.15 -4.55 -18.39
C PRO A 214 -0.96 -5.38 -17.72
N TYR A 215 -0.58 -6.22 -16.75
CA TYR A 215 -1.52 -7.08 -16.04
C TYR A 215 -2.62 -6.27 -15.32
N ILE A 216 -2.23 -5.30 -14.51
CA ILE A 216 -3.18 -4.50 -13.71
C ILE A 216 -3.96 -3.52 -14.59
N ALA A 217 -3.26 -2.81 -15.49
CA ALA A 217 -3.87 -1.80 -16.31
C ALA A 217 -4.93 -2.38 -17.26
N GLN A 218 -4.68 -3.52 -17.89
CA GLN A 218 -5.62 -4.18 -18.78
C GLN A 218 -6.84 -4.76 -18.06
N ARG A 219 -6.74 -5.07 -16.77
CA ARG A 219 -7.85 -5.62 -15.95
C ARG A 219 -8.63 -4.58 -15.13
N GLY A 220 -8.23 -3.31 -15.16
CA GLY A 220 -8.88 -2.27 -14.37
C GLY A 220 -8.52 -2.28 -12.88
N ILE A 221 -7.49 -3.02 -12.51
CA ILE A 221 -6.94 -3.00 -11.17
C ILE A 221 -6.23 -1.66 -10.96
N LYS A 222 -6.54 -0.97 -9.86
CA LYS A 222 -5.95 0.31 -9.51
C LYS A 222 -4.52 0.15 -9.04
N GLY A 223 -3.69 1.16 -9.32
CA GLY A 223 -2.27 1.13 -9.04
C GLY A 223 -1.87 2.06 -7.89
N MET A 224 -0.97 1.58 -7.03
CA MET A 224 -0.37 2.40 -5.98
C MET A 224 1.11 2.62 -6.29
N VAL A 225 1.52 3.89 -6.38
CA VAL A 225 2.90 4.32 -6.67
C VAL A 225 3.38 5.14 -5.48
N THR A 226 4.32 4.61 -4.73
CA THR A 226 4.69 5.14 -3.43
C THR A 226 6.16 5.52 -3.35
N LEU A 227 6.44 6.70 -2.79
CA LEU A 227 7.79 7.23 -2.51
C LEU A 227 8.73 7.17 -3.73
N ASN A 228 8.18 7.36 -4.93
CA ASN A 228 8.95 7.47 -6.14
C ASN A 228 9.19 8.96 -6.46
N GLY A 229 10.38 9.27 -6.98
CA GLY A 229 10.63 10.57 -7.58
C GLY A 229 9.66 10.84 -8.75
N GLU A 230 9.33 12.10 -8.98
CA GLU A 230 8.35 12.54 -9.97
C GLU A 230 8.58 11.97 -11.37
N ARG A 231 9.84 11.85 -11.80
CA ARG A 231 10.18 11.28 -13.09
C ARG A 231 9.73 9.81 -13.23
N ILE A 232 9.94 9.02 -12.19
CA ILE A 232 9.51 7.62 -12.18
C ILE A 232 7.98 7.54 -12.10
N PHE A 233 7.36 8.41 -11.31
CA PHE A 233 5.90 8.50 -11.22
C PHE A 233 5.28 8.80 -12.61
N ASP A 234 5.79 9.81 -13.33
CA ASP A 234 5.32 10.16 -14.68
C ASP A 234 5.41 8.99 -15.66
N GLN A 235 6.55 8.28 -15.67
CA GLN A 235 6.72 7.09 -16.51
C GLN A 235 5.68 6.01 -16.21
N VAL A 236 5.43 5.74 -14.94
CA VAL A 236 4.45 4.73 -14.51
C VAL A 236 3.04 5.11 -14.90
N VAL A 237 2.64 6.35 -14.67
CA VAL A 237 1.29 6.85 -14.95
C VAL A 237 0.98 6.81 -16.45
N ARG A 238 1.93 7.24 -17.30
CA ARG A 238 1.79 7.17 -18.76
C ARG A 238 1.75 5.74 -19.27
N ALA A 239 2.58 4.87 -18.72
CA ALA A 239 2.57 3.46 -19.09
C ALA A 239 1.24 2.79 -18.67
N TYR A 240 0.71 3.10 -17.49
CA TYR A 240 -0.58 2.59 -17.03
C TYR A 240 -1.71 3.03 -17.96
N GLN A 241 -1.78 4.32 -18.33
CA GLN A 241 -2.76 4.85 -19.27
C GLN A 241 -2.67 4.16 -20.63
N SER A 242 -1.45 3.99 -21.17
CA SER A 242 -1.21 3.32 -22.44
C SER A 242 -1.65 1.85 -22.43
N GLU A 243 -1.35 1.11 -21.37
CA GLU A 243 -1.76 -0.30 -21.24
C GLU A 243 -3.28 -0.44 -21.05
N ALA A 244 -3.92 0.48 -20.33
CA ALA A 244 -5.39 0.52 -20.21
C ALA A 244 -6.06 0.76 -21.57
N ALA A 245 -5.50 1.65 -22.40
CA ALA A 245 -6.01 1.93 -23.75
C ALA A 245 -5.94 0.70 -24.67
N LYS A 246 -4.93 -0.17 -24.54
CA LYS A 246 -4.86 -1.44 -25.28
C LYS A 246 -6.01 -2.39 -24.94
N ALA A 247 -6.60 -2.26 -23.76
CA ALA A 247 -7.79 -3.00 -23.33
C ALA A 247 -9.11 -2.23 -23.58
N GLY A 248 -9.09 -1.18 -24.42
CA GLY A 248 -10.26 -0.40 -24.80
C GLY A 248 -10.75 0.59 -23.73
N ARG A 249 -9.94 0.92 -22.71
CA ARG A 249 -10.32 1.86 -21.66
C ARG A 249 -9.62 3.20 -21.84
N THR A 250 -10.43 4.26 -21.96
CA THR A 250 -9.95 5.64 -22.05
C THR A 250 -9.91 6.23 -20.66
N LEU A 251 -8.71 6.49 -20.15
CA LEU A 251 -8.47 7.05 -18.82
C LEU A 251 -7.83 8.43 -18.94
N ALA A 252 -8.17 9.34 -18.05
CA ALA A 252 -7.40 10.56 -17.86
C ALA A 252 -6.01 10.23 -17.25
N LEU A 253 -5.01 11.05 -17.52
CA LEU A 253 -3.67 10.81 -16.99
C LEU A 253 -3.68 10.87 -15.45
N GLY A 254 -3.27 9.79 -14.80
CA GLY A 254 -3.31 9.62 -13.33
C GLY A 254 -4.57 8.95 -12.78
N GLU A 255 -5.58 8.70 -13.62
CA GLU A 255 -6.78 7.99 -13.19
C GLU A 255 -6.45 6.56 -12.78
N ASN A 256 -7.10 6.09 -11.71
CA ASN A 256 -6.85 4.79 -11.07
C ASN A 256 -5.47 4.63 -10.43
N ILE A 257 -4.76 5.73 -10.21
CA ILE A 257 -3.46 5.73 -9.53
C ILE A 257 -3.59 6.44 -8.18
N CYS A 258 -2.96 5.89 -7.15
CA CYS A 258 -2.69 6.57 -5.88
C CYS A 258 -1.23 7.01 -5.86
N TRP A 259 -1.02 8.30 -5.61
CA TRP A 259 0.30 8.88 -5.39
C TRP A 259 0.65 8.85 -3.90
N GLY A 260 1.68 8.09 -3.53
CA GLY A 260 2.19 8.02 -2.17
C GLY A 260 3.45 8.87 -2.00
N ALA A 261 3.42 9.83 -1.09
CA ALA A 261 4.55 10.69 -0.76
C ALA A 261 4.82 10.71 0.75
N GLY A 262 6.09 10.89 1.14
CA GLY A 262 6.44 11.28 2.51
C GLY A 262 5.98 12.70 2.78
N LEU A 263 5.69 13.03 4.03
CA LEU A 263 5.25 14.36 4.44
C LEU A 263 5.90 14.76 5.76
N TYR A 264 6.36 16.01 5.82
CA TYR A 264 6.64 16.66 7.09
C TYR A 264 6.43 18.17 7.01
N LEU A 265 5.49 18.69 7.81
CA LEU A 265 5.20 20.10 7.90
C LEU A 265 6.08 20.77 8.97
N ALA A 266 6.63 21.92 8.64
CA ALA A 266 7.36 22.81 9.54
C ALA A 266 7.31 24.26 8.99
N ASP A 267 7.81 25.22 9.75
CA ASP A 267 7.82 26.63 9.34
C ASP A 267 8.71 26.90 8.12
N THR A 268 9.73 26.08 7.91
CA THR A 268 10.62 26.14 6.74
C THR A 268 10.90 24.74 6.18
N VAL A 269 11.33 24.67 4.92
CA VAL A 269 11.76 23.43 4.27
C VAL A 269 12.95 22.81 5.01
N GLU A 270 13.92 23.66 5.40
CA GLU A 270 15.13 23.24 6.11
C GLU A 270 14.80 22.61 7.46
N ALA A 271 13.87 23.23 8.22
CA ALA A 271 13.42 22.70 9.50
C ALA A 271 12.70 21.35 9.34
N ALA A 272 11.83 21.22 8.32
CA ALA A 272 11.15 19.97 8.01
C ALA A 272 12.13 18.87 7.63
N VAL A 273 13.05 19.16 6.74
CA VAL A 273 14.09 18.21 6.29
C VAL A 273 14.95 17.75 7.46
N ALA A 274 15.48 18.68 8.26
CA ALA A 274 16.33 18.35 9.40
C ALA A 274 15.60 17.46 10.43
N ARG A 275 14.29 17.69 10.62
CA ARG A 275 13.50 16.90 11.58
C ARG A 275 13.19 15.50 11.08
N VAL A 276 12.86 15.33 9.80
CA VAL A 276 12.44 14.03 9.26
C VAL A 276 13.61 13.18 8.76
N GLU A 277 14.79 13.76 8.54
CA GLU A 277 15.96 13.07 8.00
C GLU A 277 16.31 11.75 8.73
N PRO A 278 16.35 11.69 10.09
CA PRO A 278 16.65 10.43 10.77
C PRO A 278 15.62 9.33 10.49
N TYR A 279 14.36 9.67 10.33
CA TYR A 279 13.27 8.72 10.04
C TYR A 279 13.27 8.31 8.55
N HIS A 280 13.58 9.24 7.66
CA HIS A 280 13.84 8.93 6.26
C HIS A 280 14.98 7.92 6.12
N ASP A 281 16.09 8.16 6.79
CA ASP A 281 17.27 7.30 6.76
C ASP A 281 16.99 5.93 7.40
N GLU A 282 16.20 5.90 8.48
CA GLU A 282 15.75 4.64 9.10
C GLU A 282 14.92 3.80 8.12
N ARG A 283 13.98 4.42 7.41
CA ARG A 283 13.21 3.76 6.38
C ARG A 283 14.10 3.11 5.34
N TYR A 284 15.05 3.84 4.79
CA TYR A 284 15.91 3.30 3.74
C TYR A 284 16.92 2.29 4.25
N LYS A 285 17.36 2.41 5.50
CA LYS A 285 18.15 1.38 6.17
C LYS A 285 17.42 0.02 6.20
N TRP A 286 16.11 0.03 6.40
CA TRP A 286 15.27 -1.17 6.37
C TRP A 286 14.94 -1.63 4.95
N PHE A 287 14.44 -0.74 4.10
CA PHE A 287 13.89 -1.10 2.79
C PHE A 287 14.91 -1.22 1.66
N ALA A 288 16.08 -0.64 1.81
CA ALA A 288 17.10 -0.62 0.75
C ALA A 288 17.51 -2.03 0.27
N PRO A 289 17.72 -3.02 1.16
CA PRO A 289 18.05 -4.38 0.73
C PRO A 289 16.98 -5.04 -0.14
N PHE A 290 15.73 -4.58 -0.08
CA PHE A 290 14.61 -5.06 -0.89
C PHE A 290 14.42 -4.29 -2.21
N GLY A 291 15.26 -3.31 -2.50
CA GLY A 291 15.20 -2.52 -3.74
C GLY A 291 14.11 -1.45 -3.76
N PHE A 292 13.60 -1.01 -2.60
CA PHE A 292 12.54 0.02 -2.52
C PHE A 292 13.07 1.46 -2.51
N VAL A 293 14.29 1.70 -2.94
CA VAL A 293 14.81 3.06 -3.11
C VAL A 293 14.57 3.50 -4.54
N ARG A 294 13.70 4.50 -4.74
CA ARG A 294 13.16 4.85 -6.05
C ARG A 294 13.25 6.34 -6.36
N TYR A 295 14.36 6.97 -5.96
CA TYR A 295 14.74 8.25 -6.51
C TYR A 295 15.64 8.02 -7.72
N ALA A 296 15.43 8.81 -8.76
CA ALA A 296 16.28 8.74 -9.93
C ALA A 296 17.57 9.54 -9.69
N ASP A 297 18.70 9.05 -10.21
CA ASP A 297 19.91 9.84 -10.36
C ASP A 297 19.80 10.81 -11.55
N GLU A 298 20.87 11.54 -11.86
CA GLU A 298 20.91 12.51 -12.96
C GLU A 298 20.64 11.86 -14.32
N GLU A 299 21.04 10.58 -14.50
CA GLU A 299 20.77 9.79 -15.70
C GLU A 299 19.40 9.11 -15.69
N GLY A 300 18.62 9.29 -14.63
CA GLY A 300 17.27 8.73 -14.50
C GLY A 300 17.21 7.27 -14.07
N ARG A 301 18.30 6.75 -13.48
CA ARG A 301 18.36 5.42 -12.91
C ARG A 301 17.95 5.47 -11.44
N SER A 302 17.17 4.52 -10.98
CA SER A 302 16.90 4.34 -9.55
C SER A 302 17.77 3.23 -8.96
N TRP A 303 18.01 3.25 -7.65
CA TRP A 303 18.76 2.21 -6.99
C TRP A 303 18.15 0.81 -7.27
N GLY A 304 19.02 -0.20 -7.37
CA GLY A 304 18.62 -1.56 -7.75
C GLY A 304 18.50 -1.78 -9.27
N MET A 305 18.57 -0.73 -10.09
CA MET A 305 18.70 -0.87 -11.54
C MET A 305 20.18 -1.06 -11.94
N PRO A 306 20.47 -1.77 -13.04
CA PRO A 306 21.83 -1.87 -13.55
C PRO A 306 22.48 -0.49 -13.74
N GLY A 307 23.66 -0.29 -13.15
CA GLY A 307 24.40 0.97 -13.20
C GLY A 307 23.91 2.07 -12.25
N ALA A 308 22.93 1.79 -11.40
CA ALA A 308 22.50 2.73 -10.37
C ALA A 308 23.55 2.89 -9.26
N PRO A 309 23.60 4.06 -8.59
CA PRO A 309 24.51 4.27 -7.47
C PRO A 309 24.21 3.31 -6.32
N ALA A 310 25.26 2.72 -5.73
CA ALA A 310 25.17 1.84 -4.58
C ALA A 310 25.18 2.65 -3.27
N ARG A 311 24.23 3.59 -3.13
CA ARG A 311 24.09 4.42 -1.94
C ARG A 311 22.63 4.66 -1.60
N ILE A 312 22.35 4.87 -0.33
CA ILE A 312 21.04 5.35 0.12
C ILE A 312 20.89 6.82 -0.32
N PRO A 313 19.80 7.20 -1.02
CA PRO A 313 19.58 8.60 -1.39
C PRO A 313 19.26 9.42 -0.14
N SER A 314 19.62 10.69 -0.16
CA SER A 314 19.32 11.62 0.91
C SER A 314 17.84 12.07 0.87
N ILE A 315 17.33 12.52 2.03
CA ILE A 315 16.03 13.18 2.10
C ILE A 315 15.93 14.40 1.14
N ARG A 316 17.03 15.12 0.94
CA ARG A 316 17.06 16.28 0.04
C ARG A 316 16.83 15.89 -1.42
N GLU A 317 17.35 14.74 -1.85
CA GLU A 317 17.03 14.17 -3.18
C GLU A 317 15.56 13.77 -3.26
N GLY A 318 14.99 13.20 -2.19
CA GLY A 318 13.57 12.90 -2.10
C GLY A 318 12.67 14.13 -2.21
N VAL A 319 13.03 15.21 -1.54
CA VAL A 319 12.32 16.50 -1.60
C VAL A 319 12.44 17.12 -2.99
N ALA A 320 13.65 17.17 -3.56
CA ALA A 320 13.88 17.72 -4.90
C ALA A 320 13.07 16.97 -5.98
N GLN A 321 12.82 15.68 -5.79
CA GLN A 321 12.04 14.83 -6.70
C GLN A 321 10.57 14.66 -6.27
N LYS A 322 10.11 15.39 -5.27
CA LYS A 322 8.71 15.35 -4.76
C LYS A 322 8.23 13.98 -4.28
N ALA A 323 9.17 13.09 -3.94
CA ALA A 323 8.86 11.88 -3.19
C ALA A 323 8.57 12.19 -1.71
N TRP A 324 9.06 13.34 -1.25
CA TRP A 324 8.81 13.90 0.08
C TRP A 324 8.35 15.34 -0.04
N LEU A 325 7.26 15.69 0.64
CA LEU A 325 6.71 17.03 0.74
C LEU A 325 7.10 17.60 2.11
N CYS A 326 8.06 18.50 2.12
CA CYS A 326 8.61 19.09 3.34
C CYS A 326 8.47 20.61 3.34
N GLY A 327 8.01 21.19 4.45
CA GLY A 327 7.98 22.63 4.62
C GLY A 327 6.63 23.19 5.11
N PRO A 328 6.41 24.51 4.97
CA PRO A 328 5.16 25.14 5.42
C PRO A 328 3.95 24.70 4.58
N PRO A 329 2.73 24.72 5.14
CA PRO A 329 1.51 24.31 4.45
C PRO A 329 1.33 24.91 3.07
N ALA A 330 1.60 26.22 2.90
CA ALA A 330 1.48 26.90 1.61
C ALA A 330 2.38 26.31 0.53
N HIS A 331 3.61 25.95 0.87
CA HIS A 331 4.56 25.28 -0.03
C HIS A 331 4.09 23.88 -0.42
N VAL A 332 3.60 23.12 0.56
CA VAL A 332 3.07 21.76 0.31
C VAL A 332 1.81 21.82 -0.58
N ILE A 333 0.92 22.81 -0.37
CA ILE A 333 -0.25 23.04 -1.24
C ILE A 333 0.19 23.29 -2.68
N GLU A 334 1.21 24.13 -2.88
CA GLU A 334 1.72 24.44 -4.22
C GLU A 334 2.26 23.20 -4.92
N GLN A 335 3.04 22.37 -4.23
CA GLN A 335 3.56 21.12 -4.76
C GLN A 335 2.44 20.12 -5.13
N ILE A 336 1.41 19.97 -4.29
CA ILE A 336 0.27 19.10 -4.60
C ILE A 336 -0.53 19.62 -5.79
N ARG A 337 -0.75 20.94 -5.91
CA ARG A 337 -1.43 21.56 -7.06
C ARG A 337 -0.65 21.37 -8.36
N GLU A 338 0.66 21.41 -8.30
CA GLU A 338 1.51 21.14 -9.46
C GLU A 338 1.31 19.69 -9.97
N PHE A 339 1.27 18.69 -9.05
CA PHE A 339 0.91 17.32 -9.39
C PHE A 339 -0.50 17.21 -9.96
N GLU A 340 -1.49 17.84 -9.32
CA GLU A 340 -2.87 17.87 -9.80
C GLU A 340 -2.98 18.42 -11.24
N SER A 341 -2.23 19.47 -11.54
CA SER A 341 -2.25 20.10 -12.88
C SER A 341 -1.63 19.21 -13.95
N ARG A 342 -0.59 18.45 -13.62
CA ARG A 342 0.10 17.53 -14.53
C ARG A 342 -0.68 16.22 -14.75
N TYR A 343 -1.41 15.78 -13.75
CA TYR A 343 -2.12 14.50 -13.74
C TYR A 343 -3.61 14.70 -13.46
N PRO A 344 -4.38 15.18 -14.46
CA PRO A 344 -5.78 15.62 -14.26
C PRO A 344 -6.73 14.50 -13.79
N GLY A 345 -6.36 13.23 -13.99
CA GLY A 345 -7.10 12.07 -13.48
C GLY A 345 -6.70 11.63 -12.08
N LEU A 346 -5.66 12.24 -11.49
CA LEU A 346 -5.20 11.86 -10.16
C LEU A 346 -6.16 12.37 -9.08
N GLU A 347 -6.82 11.45 -8.39
CA GLU A 347 -7.76 11.77 -7.31
C GLU A 347 -7.25 11.44 -5.91
N HIS A 348 -6.26 10.55 -5.80
CA HIS A 348 -5.87 9.93 -4.54
C HIS A 348 -4.41 10.20 -4.20
N MET A 349 -4.19 10.86 -3.07
CA MET A 349 -2.87 11.03 -2.46
C MET A 349 -2.80 10.27 -1.14
N MET A 350 -1.67 9.63 -0.88
CA MET A 350 -1.39 8.89 0.34
C MET A 350 -0.12 9.41 1.02
N ILE A 351 -0.25 9.73 2.30
CA ILE A 351 0.86 10.16 3.15
C ILE A 351 1.50 8.93 3.78
N HIS A 352 2.82 8.82 3.68
CA HIS A 352 3.57 7.80 4.39
C HIS A 352 3.99 8.29 5.77
N TRP A 353 3.72 7.48 6.77
CA TRP A 353 4.31 7.66 8.09
C TRP A 353 5.77 7.20 8.06
N ALA A 354 6.69 8.09 8.44
CA ALA A 354 8.12 7.77 8.43
C ALA A 354 8.47 6.78 9.56
N GLU A 355 9.30 5.81 9.24
CA GLU A 355 9.62 4.69 10.12
C GLU A 355 10.32 5.13 11.41
N GLY A 356 9.78 4.68 12.53
CA GLY A 356 10.30 5.00 13.85
C GLY A 356 9.89 6.36 14.42
N MET A 357 9.15 7.17 13.65
CA MET A 357 8.63 8.46 14.15
C MET A 357 7.63 8.22 15.28
N PRO A 358 7.71 8.98 16.40
CA PRO A 358 6.77 8.86 17.50
C PRO A 358 5.30 9.04 17.06
N PRO A 359 4.37 8.19 17.53
CA PRO A 359 2.95 8.29 17.20
C PRO A 359 2.34 9.66 17.51
N LYS A 360 2.77 10.29 18.60
CA LYS A 360 2.31 11.64 18.96
C LYS A 360 2.67 12.67 17.89
N GLU A 361 3.93 12.65 17.45
CA GLU A 361 4.42 13.58 16.42
C GLU A 361 3.68 13.38 15.09
N PHE A 362 3.47 12.13 14.68
CA PHE A 362 2.74 11.84 13.47
C PHE A 362 1.26 12.31 13.55
N LYS A 363 0.60 12.08 14.67
CA LYS A 363 -0.77 12.57 14.91
C LYS A 363 -0.86 14.10 14.83
N GLU A 364 0.14 14.82 15.34
CA GLU A 364 0.25 16.27 15.21
C GLU A 364 0.40 16.71 13.74
N GLN A 365 1.22 15.99 12.96
CA GLN A 365 1.38 16.24 11.52
C GLN A 365 0.08 16.00 10.75
N LEU A 366 -0.67 14.96 11.06
CA LEU A 366 -1.98 14.69 10.45
C LEU A 366 -3.00 15.78 10.77
N ALA A 367 -3.06 16.25 12.03
CA ALA A 367 -3.94 17.33 12.42
C ALA A 367 -3.58 18.64 11.72
N TRP A 368 -2.29 18.94 11.60
CA TRP A 368 -1.81 20.13 10.90
C TRP A 368 -2.14 20.09 9.41
N PHE A 369 -1.87 18.97 8.74
CA PHE A 369 -2.20 18.76 7.32
C PHE A 369 -3.70 18.88 7.06
N ALA A 370 -4.54 18.26 7.89
CA ALA A 370 -6.00 18.35 7.75
C ALA A 370 -6.54 19.76 7.94
N ARG A 371 -5.95 20.54 8.87
CA ARG A 371 -6.38 21.91 9.15
C ARG A 371 -5.96 22.90 8.06
N ASP A 372 -4.71 22.81 7.59
CA ASP A 372 -4.10 23.89 6.80
C ASP A 372 -3.84 23.50 5.32
N VAL A 373 -3.85 22.20 4.97
CA VAL A 373 -3.60 21.75 3.59
C VAL A 373 -4.84 21.19 2.91
N MET A 374 -5.54 20.23 3.52
CA MET A 374 -6.70 19.58 2.91
C MET A 374 -7.80 20.56 2.44
N PRO A 375 -8.14 21.65 3.17
CA PRO A 375 -9.18 22.57 2.73
C PRO A 375 -8.91 23.26 1.39
N ALA A 376 -7.66 23.33 0.94
CA ALA A 376 -7.31 23.88 -0.37
C ALA A 376 -7.80 23.01 -1.55
N PHE A 377 -8.17 21.76 -1.29
CA PHE A 377 -8.57 20.76 -2.30
C PHE A 377 -10.02 20.27 -2.13
N THR A 378 -10.59 20.36 -0.94
CA THR A 378 -11.92 19.80 -0.61
C THR A 378 -13.06 20.82 -0.62
N ARG A 379 -12.79 22.12 -0.71
CA ARG A 379 -13.78 23.21 -0.69
C ARG A 379 -14.18 23.75 -2.06
N ARG A 380 -14.15 22.92 -3.10
CA ARG A 380 -14.61 23.35 -4.42
C ARG A 380 -15.96 22.76 -4.78
#